data_895168884abc006981e51eeb22903eb0
#
_entry.id   895168884abc006981e51eeb22903eb0
#
_cell.length_a   1.000
_cell.length_b   1.000
_cell.length_c   1.000
_cell.angle_alpha   90.00
_cell.angle_beta   90.00
_cell.angle_gamma   90.00
#
_symmetry.space_group_name_H-M   'P 1'
#
loop_
_entity.id
_entity.type
_entity.pdbx_description
1 polymer ?
#
loop_
_entity_poly.entity_id
_entity_poly.type
_entity_poly.pdbx_seq_one_letter_code
_entity_poly.pdbx_strand_id
1 'polypeptide(L)'
;MARSKIERIREKIRQREYDMSNHAMEEMAEDRLDIVDVETAILNGRITHIERDDPRGTKYVIDGTAADMVTPVEVVGRFTSYERYLIITVYAIM
;
A
#
# COMPACT_ATOMS: atom_id res chain seq x y z
N MET A 1 -6.03 23.94 -0.69
CA MET A 1 -4.94 23.28 0.03
C MET A 1 -4.49 22.00 -0.68
N ALA A 2 -3.21 21.77 -0.72
CA ALA A 2 -2.69 20.51 -1.30
C ALA A 2 -3.04 19.35 -0.36
N ARG A 3 -3.49 18.24 -0.95
CA ARG A 3 -3.75 17.03 -0.17
C ARG A 3 -2.42 16.37 0.22
N SER A 4 -2.38 15.72 1.38
CA SER A 4 -1.22 14.97 1.81
C SER A 4 -1.00 13.75 0.91
N LYS A 5 0.19 13.19 0.94
CA LYS A 5 0.50 11.99 0.13
C LYS A 5 -0.39 10.81 0.54
N ILE A 6 -0.60 10.62 1.84
CA ILE A 6 -1.45 9.51 2.30
C ILE A 6 -2.89 9.67 1.81
N GLU A 7 -3.42 10.88 1.78
CA GLU A 7 -4.76 11.12 1.27
C GLU A 7 -4.87 10.83 -0.22
N ARG A 8 -3.84 11.18 -0.99
CA ARG A 8 -3.79 10.86 -2.41
C ARG A 8 -3.74 9.35 -2.63
N ILE A 9 -2.98 8.64 -1.83
CA ILE A 9 -2.90 7.18 -1.90
C ILE A 9 -4.25 6.56 -1.55
N ARG A 10 -4.87 7.01 -0.46
CA ARG A 10 -6.20 6.51 -0.04
C ARG A 10 -7.23 6.72 -1.13
N GLU A 11 -7.20 7.85 -1.79
CA GLU A 11 -8.12 8.12 -2.89
C GLU A 11 -7.95 7.12 -4.04
N LYS A 12 -6.71 6.79 -4.39
CA LYS A 12 -6.45 5.78 -5.42
C LYS A 12 -7.03 4.42 -5.02
N ILE A 13 -6.91 4.07 -3.75
CA ILE A 13 -7.47 2.81 -3.25
C ILE A 13 -8.99 2.82 -3.32
N ARG A 14 -9.63 3.89 -2.86
CA ARG A 14 -11.11 4.01 -2.89
C ARG A 14 -11.67 3.96 -4.30
N GLN A 15 -10.97 4.54 -5.26
CA GLN A 15 -11.40 4.59 -6.65
C GLN A 15 -10.97 3.35 -7.43
N ARG A 16 -10.26 2.42 -6.80
CA ARG A 16 -9.72 1.22 -7.42
C ARG A 16 -8.78 1.53 -8.59
N GLU A 17 -8.07 2.64 -8.49
CA GLU A 17 -7.06 3.07 -9.46
C GLU A 17 -5.68 2.63 -9.01
N TYR A 18 -5.54 1.35 -8.72
CA TYR A 18 -4.28 0.79 -8.29
C TYR A 18 -4.07 -0.60 -8.91
N ASP A 19 -2.82 -1.01 -8.93
CA ASP A 19 -2.40 -2.33 -9.39
C ASP A 19 -1.53 -2.96 -8.32
N MET A 20 -1.32 -4.27 -8.44
CA MET A 20 -0.51 -5.02 -7.51
C MET A 20 0.51 -5.84 -8.30
N SER A 21 1.80 -5.77 -7.90
CA SER A 21 2.83 -6.55 -8.54
C SER A 21 2.64 -8.04 -8.25
N ASN A 22 3.23 -8.91 -9.09
CA ASN A 22 3.19 -10.34 -8.85
C ASN A 22 3.82 -10.68 -7.50
N HIS A 23 4.93 -10.00 -7.16
CA HIS A 23 5.60 -10.18 -5.88
C HIS A 23 4.67 -9.88 -4.70
N ALA A 24 3.94 -8.77 -4.77
CA ALA A 24 2.99 -8.39 -3.72
C ALA A 24 1.85 -9.41 -3.61
N MET A 25 1.37 -9.92 -4.74
CA MET A 25 0.32 -10.95 -4.72
C MET A 25 0.80 -12.26 -4.08
N GLU A 26 2.04 -12.66 -4.36
CA GLU A 26 2.64 -13.84 -3.75
C GLU A 26 2.80 -13.67 -2.24
N GLU A 27 3.30 -12.51 -1.81
CA GLU A 27 3.45 -12.21 -0.38
C GLU A 27 2.12 -12.19 0.35
N MET A 28 1.11 -11.60 -0.27
CA MET A 28 -0.24 -11.55 0.27
C MET A 28 -0.77 -12.96 0.52
N ALA A 29 -0.60 -13.86 -0.46
CA ALA A 29 -1.04 -15.24 -0.34
C ALA A 29 -0.27 -16.00 0.74
N GLU A 30 1.04 -15.79 0.83
CA GLU A 30 1.89 -16.45 1.84
C GLU A 30 1.47 -16.07 3.26
N ASP A 31 1.09 -14.82 3.47
CA ASP A 31 0.68 -14.32 4.78
C ASP A 31 -0.82 -14.46 5.02
N ARG A 32 -1.54 -15.14 4.11
CA ARG A 32 -2.99 -15.36 4.21
C ARG A 32 -3.79 -14.08 4.31
N LEU A 33 -3.32 -13.06 3.61
CA LEU A 33 -4.02 -11.79 3.49
C LEU A 33 -4.82 -11.80 2.19
N ASP A 34 -5.95 -11.12 2.16
CA ASP A 34 -6.69 -10.91 0.92
C ASP A 34 -6.66 -9.43 0.55
N ILE A 35 -7.27 -9.09 -0.57
CA ILE A 35 -7.22 -7.71 -1.06
C ILE A 35 -7.92 -6.73 -0.11
N VAL A 36 -8.96 -7.17 0.59
CA VAL A 36 -9.64 -6.32 1.57
C VAL A 36 -8.72 -5.97 2.72
N ASP A 37 -7.87 -6.93 3.15
CA ASP A 37 -6.89 -6.69 4.20
C ASP A 37 -5.89 -5.62 3.78
N VAL A 38 -5.40 -5.69 2.55
CA VAL A 38 -4.44 -4.73 2.02
C VAL A 38 -5.07 -3.34 1.88
N GLU A 39 -6.26 -3.27 1.31
CA GLU A 39 -6.99 -2.00 1.17
C GLU A 39 -7.26 -1.37 2.54
N THR A 40 -7.72 -2.17 3.48
CA THR A 40 -8.01 -1.69 4.83
C THR A 40 -6.75 -1.14 5.51
N ALA A 41 -5.62 -1.85 5.38
CA ALA A 41 -4.37 -1.42 5.98
C ALA A 41 -3.91 -0.07 5.42
N ILE A 42 -4.08 0.17 4.13
CA ILE A 42 -3.73 1.46 3.53
C ILE A 42 -4.69 2.54 4.03
N LEU A 43 -5.99 2.24 4.09
CA LEU A 43 -6.99 3.23 4.48
C LEU A 43 -6.90 3.64 5.95
N ASN A 44 -6.52 2.73 6.83
CA ASN A 44 -6.38 3.05 8.27
C ASN A 44 -4.93 3.31 8.69
N GLY A 45 -3.98 3.10 7.78
CA GLY A 45 -2.56 3.18 8.10
C GLY A 45 -1.97 4.57 7.99
N ARG A 46 -0.66 4.62 8.17
CA ARG A 46 0.09 5.87 8.04
C ARG A 46 1.41 5.58 7.31
N ILE A 47 1.95 6.59 6.66
CA ILE A 47 3.27 6.51 6.04
C ILE A 47 4.31 6.53 7.15
N THR A 48 5.10 5.48 7.25
CA THR A 48 6.16 5.37 8.25
C THR A 48 7.54 5.65 7.66
N HIS A 49 7.67 5.53 6.34
CA HIS A 49 8.94 5.74 5.67
C HIS A 49 8.70 6.12 4.21
N ILE A 50 9.58 6.97 3.67
CA ILE A 50 9.54 7.40 2.27
C ILE A 50 10.93 7.16 1.69
N GLU A 51 11.00 6.38 0.60
CA GLU A 51 12.24 6.08 -0.08
C GLU A 51 12.29 6.83 -1.41
N ARG A 52 13.17 7.82 -1.52
CA ARG A 52 13.24 8.71 -2.68
C ARG A 52 14.30 8.35 -3.70
N ASP A 53 15.12 7.34 -3.40
CA ASP A 53 16.27 7.01 -4.23
C ASP A 53 16.01 6.03 -5.37
N ASP A 54 14.82 5.49 -5.47
CA ASP A 54 14.47 4.54 -6.52
C ASP A 54 14.24 5.31 -7.83
N PRO A 55 14.98 4.99 -8.91
CA PRO A 55 14.82 5.68 -10.19
C PRO A 55 13.44 5.51 -10.82
N ARG A 56 12.68 4.49 -10.40
CA ARG A 56 11.32 4.25 -10.90
C ARG A 56 10.27 5.11 -10.20
N GLY A 57 10.66 5.82 -9.14
CA GLY A 57 9.77 6.71 -8.40
C GLY A 57 9.86 6.51 -6.91
N THR A 58 9.37 7.49 -6.18
CA THR A 58 9.37 7.47 -4.72
C THR A 58 8.47 6.36 -4.20
N LYS A 59 8.98 5.55 -3.27
CA LYS A 59 8.21 4.50 -2.61
C LYS A 59 7.74 4.96 -1.25
N TYR A 60 6.52 4.59 -0.90
CA TYR A 60 5.91 4.90 0.38
C TYR A 60 5.67 3.60 1.15
N VAL A 61 6.14 3.58 2.40
CA VAL A 61 5.91 2.44 3.30
C VAL A 61 4.76 2.83 4.22
N ILE A 62 3.69 2.06 4.19
CA ILE A 62 2.48 2.32 4.97
C ILE A 62 2.27 1.16 5.94
N ASP A 63 2.14 1.48 7.22
CA ASP A 63 1.79 0.52 8.25
C ASP A 63 0.36 0.75 8.70
N GLY A 64 -0.44 -0.30 8.64
CA GLY A 64 -1.83 -0.28 9.08
C GLY A 64 -2.22 -1.63 9.62
N THR A 65 -3.53 -1.86 9.75
CA THR A 65 -4.05 -3.15 10.21
C THR A 65 -4.96 -3.75 9.15
N ALA A 66 -4.99 -5.08 9.09
CA ALA A 66 -5.87 -5.84 8.21
C ALA A 66 -7.34 -5.61 8.59
N ALA A 67 -8.25 -6.23 7.84
CA ALA A 67 -9.68 -6.07 8.07
C ALA A 67 -10.13 -6.56 9.45
N ASP A 68 -9.38 -7.46 10.08
CA ASP A 68 -9.64 -7.90 11.45
C ASP A 68 -9.31 -6.82 12.50
N MET A 69 -8.71 -5.71 12.09
CA MET A 69 -8.31 -4.58 12.94
C MET A 69 -7.29 -4.94 14.01
N VAL A 70 -6.61 -6.06 13.86
CA VAL A 70 -5.64 -6.59 14.81
C VAL A 70 -4.29 -6.89 14.15
N THR A 71 -4.30 -7.57 13.02
CA THR A 71 -3.08 -7.99 12.33
C THR A 71 -2.38 -6.80 11.70
N PRO A 72 -1.15 -6.45 12.14
CA PRO A 72 -0.43 -5.34 11.51
C PRO A 72 0.07 -5.74 10.12
N VAL A 73 -0.10 -4.84 9.16
CA VAL A 73 0.27 -5.08 7.76
C VAL A 73 1.10 -3.90 7.27
N GLU A 74 2.19 -4.21 6.59
CA GLU A 74 3.00 -3.21 5.93
C GLU A 74 2.80 -3.31 4.42
N VAL A 75 2.57 -2.17 3.78
CA VAL A 75 2.36 -2.09 2.33
C VAL A 75 3.32 -1.06 1.75
N VAL A 76 4.08 -1.48 0.74
CA VAL A 76 4.99 -0.59 0.03
C VAL A 76 4.44 -0.37 -1.38
N GLY A 77 4.41 0.89 -1.80
CA GLY A 77 3.93 1.22 -3.14
C GLY A 77 4.46 2.54 -3.66
N ARG A 78 4.15 2.83 -4.90
CA ARG A 78 4.52 4.09 -5.55
C ARG A 78 3.46 4.50 -6.57
N PHE A 79 3.42 5.80 -6.86
CA PHE A 79 2.59 6.28 -7.97
C PHE A 79 3.27 5.93 -9.30
N THR A 80 2.47 5.60 -10.30
CA THR A 80 2.97 5.32 -11.64
C THR A 80 2.79 6.54 -12.53
N SER A 81 3.43 6.51 -13.70
CA SER A 81 3.30 7.58 -14.70
C SER A 81 1.88 7.65 -15.32
N TYR A 82 1.05 6.63 -15.08
CA TYR A 82 -0.33 6.59 -15.57
C TYR A 82 -1.34 7.02 -14.51
N GLU A 83 -0.88 7.73 -13.49
CA GLU A 83 -1.73 8.21 -12.39
C GLU A 83 -2.43 7.09 -11.62
N ARG A 84 -1.80 5.94 -11.55
CA ARG A 84 -2.27 4.81 -10.75
C ARG A 84 -1.29 4.60 -9.59
N TYR A 85 -1.71 3.83 -8.61
CA TYR A 85 -0.83 3.45 -7.50
C TYR A 85 -0.45 1.98 -7.67
N LEU A 86 0.85 1.67 -7.60
CA LEU A 86 1.33 0.30 -7.72
C LEU A 86 1.77 -0.22 -6.36
N ILE A 87 1.12 -1.27 -5.88
CA ILE A 87 1.49 -1.96 -4.65
C ILE A 87 2.58 -2.96 -4.99
N ILE A 88 3.75 -2.80 -4.38
CA ILE A 88 4.96 -3.56 -4.71
C ILE A 88 5.22 -4.68 -3.72
N THR A 89 4.96 -4.43 -2.44
CA THR A 89 5.27 -5.34 -1.34
C THR A 89 4.16 -5.30 -0.31
N VAL A 90 3.74 -6.46 0.18
CA VAL A 90 2.72 -6.59 1.22
C VAL A 90 3.16 -7.69 2.17
N TYR A 91 3.13 -7.44 3.47
CA TYR A 91 3.36 -8.53 4.44
C TYR A 91 2.75 -8.20 5.79
N ALA A 92 2.40 -9.27 6.51
CA ALA A 92 1.97 -9.14 7.90
C ALA A 92 3.21 -8.95 8.77
N ILE A 93 3.18 -7.99 9.65
CA ILE A 93 4.28 -7.73 10.60
C ILE A 93 4.07 -8.66 11.78
N MET A 94 5.02 -9.54 12.01
CA MET A 94 4.92 -10.55 13.06
C MET A 94 5.74 -10.17 14.29
#